data_eed7fbef98f26925177d5b76135df59a
#
_entry.id   eed7fbef98f26925177d5b76135df59a
#
_cell.length_a   1.000
_cell.length_b   1.000
_cell.length_c   1.000
_cell.angle_alpha   90.00
_cell.angle_beta   90.00
_cell.angle_gamma   90.00
#
_symmetry.space_group_name_H-M   'P 1'
#
loop_
_entity.id
_entity.type
_entity.pdbx_description
1 polymer ?
#
loop_
_entity_poly.entity_id
_entity_poly.type
_entity_poly.pdbx_seq_one_letter_code
_entity_poly.pdbx_strand_id
1 'polypeptide(L)'
;MRRLALAALVLAGACSNHDAAAPDGAIDAFACTAPAAGAPAERVPTTSGMIHGALAGTMYAYLGIPYAAPPIGALRFAPPAAPACPTDELAATALGPMCPQLASDGTYEGDEDCLHLNVWAPATPAAPRAVMVFIHGGGNVAGSASDALYAGDQLAAAGDVVVVTLDYRIGQLGFIDHASLAAENNAAGNYGLLDQIAALQWVHTNITAFGGDPANVTVFGESAGGRDTCSLVAAPGAAGLFAHAIVESGSCRGLPTRAAAVRVGYTCASAAGCAGNADVPGCLRALSAEQVIRANPATAAILAATPYQPEIDGTIQPGEPQAALVAGTHDHVAFMVGAN
;
A
#
# COMPACT_ATOMS: atom_id res chain seq x y z
N MET A 1 -39.01 41.59 57.13
CA MET A 1 -38.11 40.41 56.92
C MET A 1 -38.47 39.80 55.57
N ARG A 2 -37.71 40.17 54.53
CA ARG A 2 -37.89 39.64 53.16
C ARG A 2 -36.79 38.62 52.91
N ARG A 3 -37.17 37.40 52.62
CA ARG A 3 -36.25 36.33 52.21
C ARG A 3 -36.00 36.46 50.71
N LEU A 4 -34.76 36.65 50.30
CA LEU A 4 -34.31 36.53 48.91
C LEU A 4 -34.11 35.05 48.62
N ALA A 5 -34.74 34.56 47.58
CA ALA A 5 -34.47 33.26 46.97
C ALA A 5 -33.41 33.42 45.89
N LEU A 6 -32.30 32.69 46.02
CA LEU A 6 -31.25 32.61 45.00
C LEU A 6 -31.64 31.51 44.00
N ALA A 7 -31.88 31.87 42.75
CA ALA A 7 -32.05 30.91 41.68
C ALA A 7 -30.69 30.55 41.10
N ALA A 8 -30.30 29.29 41.18
CA ALA A 8 -29.10 28.75 40.51
C ALA A 8 -29.42 28.46 39.06
N LEU A 9 -28.78 29.17 38.16
CA LEU A 9 -28.83 28.90 36.73
C LEU A 9 -27.83 27.81 36.37
N VAL A 10 -28.30 26.60 36.03
CA VAL A 10 -27.45 25.53 35.53
C VAL A 10 -27.26 25.79 34.02
N LEU A 11 -26.06 26.21 33.62
CA LEU A 11 -25.63 26.19 32.25
C LEU A 11 -25.25 24.74 31.87
N ALA A 12 -26.09 24.11 31.08
CA ALA A 12 -25.73 22.89 30.37
C ALA A 12 -24.76 23.25 29.24
N GLY A 13 -23.46 23.01 29.45
CA GLY A 13 -22.46 23.05 28.41
C GLY A 13 -22.67 21.89 27.47
N ALA A 14 -23.10 22.19 26.24
CA ALA A 14 -23.06 21.23 25.15
C ALA A 14 -21.59 20.99 24.79
N CYS A 15 -21.06 19.82 25.15
CA CYS A 15 -19.83 19.30 24.56
C CYS A 15 -20.14 18.95 23.11
N SER A 16 -19.75 19.80 22.18
CA SER A 16 -19.63 19.44 20.79
C SER A 16 -18.44 18.48 20.70
N ASN A 17 -18.75 17.20 20.47
CA ASN A 17 -17.75 16.25 19.97
C ASN A 17 -17.28 16.79 18.62
N HIS A 18 -16.08 17.37 18.56
CA HIS A 18 -15.33 17.44 17.36
C HIS A 18 -14.83 16.00 17.10
N ASP A 19 -15.55 15.28 16.25
CA ASP A 19 -15.00 14.13 15.58
C ASP A 19 -13.75 14.64 14.84
N ALA A 20 -12.59 14.22 15.35
CA ALA A 20 -11.34 14.42 14.62
C ALA A 20 -11.50 13.65 13.30
N ALA A 21 -11.47 14.38 12.19
CA ALA A 21 -11.42 13.76 10.87
C ALA A 21 -10.23 12.79 10.87
N ALA A 22 -10.49 11.56 10.44
CA ALA A 22 -9.43 10.58 10.24
C ALA A 22 -8.36 11.18 9.33
N PRO A 23 -7.06 10.88 9.54
CA PRO A 23 -6.01 11.40 8.69
C PRO A 23 -6.29 10.99 7.24
N ASP A 24 -6.20 11.95 6.32
CA ASP A 24 -6.39 11.76 4.89
C ASP A 24 -5.57 10.56 4.40
N GLY A 25 -6.24 9.53 3.90
CA GLY A 25 -5.65 8.28 3.44
C GLY A 25 -6.09 7.01 4.18
N ALA A 26 -6.85 7.12 5.27
CA ALA A 26 -7.48 5.95 5.89
C ALA A 26 -8.61 5.47 4.96
N ILE A 27 -8.49 4.26 4.42
CA ILE A 27 -9.63 3.58 3.80
C ILE A 27 -10.62 3.32 4.93
N ASP A 28 -11.82 3.90 4.85
CA ASP A 28 -12.91 3.54 5.73
C ASP A 28 -13.05 2.01 5.73
N ALA A 29 -12.86 1.39 6.90
CA ALA A 29 -12.83 -0.04 7.04
C ALA A 29 -14.23 -0.62 6.73
N PHE A 30 -14.50 -0.86 5.46
CA PHE A 30 -15.64 -1.67 5.04
C PHE A 30 -15.32 -3.13 5.40
N ALA A 31 -15.83 -3.60 6.52
CA ALA A 31 -15.65 -4.98 6.95
C ALA A 31 -16.81 -5.84 6.43
N CYS A 32 -16.53 -6.74 5.51
CA CYS A 32 -17.50 -7.72 5.02
C CYS A 32 -17.88 -8.75 6.10
N THR A 33 -16.88 -9.12 6.91
CA THR A 33 -17.02 -9.93 8.12
C THR A 33 -16.01 -9.43 9.15
N ALA A 34 -16.30 -9.66 10.43
CA ALA A 34 -15.31 -9.35 11.47
C ALA A 34 -14.20 -10.41 11.42
N PRO A 35 -12.91 -10.01 11.35
CA PRO A 35 -11.82 -10.96 11.48
C PRO A 35 -11.89 -11.61 12.87
N ALA A 36 -11.62 -12.91 12.93
CA ALA A 36 -11.55 -13.64 14.19
C ALA A 36 -10.12 -14.09 14.43
N ALA A 37 -9.57 -13.78 15.61
CA ALA A 37 -8.27 -14.32 16.01
C ALA A 37 -8.34 -15.85 16.07
N GLY A 38 -7.35 -16.54 15.49
CA GLY A 38 -7.31 -17.99 15.45
C GLY A 38 -6.01 -18.56 14.94
N ALA A 39 -5.91 -19.89 14.92
CA ALA A 39 -4.86 -20.58 14.22
C ALA A 39 -5.18 -20.55 12.71
N PRO A 40 -4.16 -20.56 11.84
CA PRO A 40 -4.36 -20.72 10.40
C PRO A 40 -5.21 -21.95 10.09
N ALA A 41 -6.16 -21.82 9.20
CA ALA A 41 -7.08 -22.86 8.79
C ALA A 41 -7.36 -22.72 7.30
N GLU A 42 -7.91 -23.75 6.67
CA GLU A 42 -8.27 -23.71 5.24
C GLU A 42 -9.22 -22.53 4.92
N ARG A 43 -10.04 -22.15 5.90
CA ARG A 43 -10.98 -21.02 5.81
C ARG A 43 -10.78 -20.05 6.95
N VAL A 44 -10.60 -18.78 6.61
CA VAL A 44 -10.39 -17.71 7.58
C VAL A 44 -11.32 -16.51 7.29
N PRO A 45 -12.00 -15.97 8.31
CA PRO A 45 -12.80 -14.76 8.16
C PRO A 45 -11.91 -13.53 8.16
N THR A 46 -12.11 -12.62 7.20
CA THR A 46 -11.38 -11.36 7.08
C THR A 46 -12.33 -10.20 6.76
N THR A 47 -11.83 -8.98 6.81
CA THR A 47 -12.59 -7.81 6.34
C THR A 47 -12.90 -7.87 4.83
N SER A 48 -12.16 -8.68 4.07
CA SER A 48 -12.43 -8.95 2.65
C SER A 48 -13.41 -10.12 2.43
N GLY A 49 -14.05 -10.64 3.49
CA GLY A 49 -14.93 -11.80 3.45
C GLY A 49 -14.28 -13.08 3.95
N MET A 50 -14.96 -14.21 3.75
CA MET A 50 -14.40 -15.54 4.03
C MET A 50 -13.39 -15.90 2.95
N ILE A 51 -12.16 -16.22 3.36
CA ILE A 51 -11.06 -16.60 2.47
C ILE A 51 -10.81 -18.09 2.59
N HIS A 52 -10.70 -18.76 1.46
CA HIS A 52 -10.34 -20.18 1.35
C HIS A 52 -8.94 -20.31 0.74
N GLY A 53 -7.96 -20.72 1.56
CA GLY A 53 -6.59 -21.02 1.15
C GLY A 53 -6.36 -22.49 0.91
N ALA A 54 -5.11 -22.86 0.67
CA ALA A 54 -4.69 -24.24 0.46
C ALA A 54 -3.57 -24.65 1.43
N LEU A 55 -3.66 -25.87 1.95
CA LEU A 55 -2.57 -26.46 2.72
C LEU A 55 -1.54 -27.07 1.78
N ALA A 56 -0.30 -26.59 1.83
CA ALA A 56 0.84 -27.11 1.11
C ALA A 56 1.91 -27.57 2.12
N GLY A 57 2.00 -28.88 2.33
CA GLY A 57 2.88 -29.45 3.35
C GLY A 57 2.51 -28.99 4.76
N THR A 58 3.37 -28.19 5.41
CA THR A 58 3.17 -27.66 6.76
C THR A 58 2.71 -26.19 6.79
N MET A 59 2.40 -25.64 5.62
CA MET A 59 2.05 -24.24 5.44
C MET A 59 0.66 -24.10 4.82
N TYR A 60 -0.14 -23.19 5.32
CA TYR A 60 -1.27 -22.64 4.56
C TYR A 60 -0.76 -21.52 3.66
N ALA A 61 -1.18 -21.54 2.40
CA ALA A 61 -1.00 -20.46 1.44
C ALA A 61 -2.36 -19.87 1.07
N TYR A 62 -2.47 -18.55 1.19
CA TYR A 62 -3.64 -17.79 0.77
C TYR A 62 -3.14 -16.77 -0.25
N LEU A 63 -3.48 -16.97 -1.52
CA LEU A 63 -2.87 -16.29 -2.65
C LEU A 63 -3.91 -15.43 -3.39
N GLY A 64 -3.51 -14.22 -3.81
CA GLY A 64 -4.36 -13.33 -4.59
C GLY A 64 -5.52 -12.73 -3.80
N ILE A 65 -5.30 -12.35 -2.53
CA ILE A 65 -6.31 -11.71 -1.69
C ILE A 65 -6.39 -10.22 -2.05
N PRO A 66 -7.55 -9.68 -2.49
CA PRO A 66 -7.68 -8.26 -2.75
C PRO A 66 -7.68 -7.47 -1.43
N TYR A 67 -6.77 -6.53 -1.29
CA TYR A 67 -6.73 -5.60 -0.16
C TYR A 67 -7.38 -4.24 -0.50
N ALA A 68 -7.58 -3.96 -1.80
CA ALA A 68 -8.26 -2.78 -2.31
C ALA A 68 -9.11 -3.13 -3.53
N ALA A 69 -10.02 -2.24 -3.90
CA ALA A 69 -10.79 -2.35 -5.13
C ALA A 69 -9.89 -2.21 -6.36
N PRO A 70 -10.21 -2.86 -7.49
CA PRO A 70 -9.48 -2.68 -8.74
C PRO A 70 -9.35 -1.20 -9.11
N PRO A 71 -8.13 -0.67 -9.30
CA PRO A 71 -7.90 0.74 -9.58
C PRO A 71 -8.16 1.10 -11.05
N ILE A 72 -9.36 0.79 -11.54
CA ILE A 72 -9.80 0.98 -12.94
C ILE A 72 -10.79 2.14 -13.06
N GLY A 73 -10.96 2.66 -14.25
CA GLY A 73 -11.93 3.72 -14.55
C GLY A 73 -11.71 4.96 -13.69
N ALA A 74 -12.69 5.33 -12.87
CA ALA A 74 -12.61 6.47 -11.97
C ALA A 74 -11.58 6.30 -10.83
N LEU A 75 -11.25 5.06 -10.45
CA LEU A 75 -10.25 4.73 -9.44
C LEU A 75 -8.82 4.73 -10.00
N ARG A 76 -8.63 4.75 -11.34
CA ARG A 76 -7.30 4.99 -11.91
C ARG A 76 -6.85 6.40 -11.56
N PHE A 77 -5.62 6.55 -11.05
CA PHE A 77 -5.07 7.82 -10.55
C PHE A 77 -5.89 8.41 -9.37
N ALA A 78 -6.38 7.55 -8.50
CA ALA A 78 -7.02 7.91 -7.25
C ALA A 78 -6.43 7.09 -6.09
N PRO A 79 -6.57 7.51 -4.83
CA PRO A 79 -6.24 6.67 -3.67
C PRO A 79 -6.93 5.31 -3.76
N PRO A 80 -6.32 4.24 -3.20
CA PRO A 80 -6.99 2.94 -3.14
C PRO A 80 -8.31 3.03 -2.39
N ALA A 81 -9.30 2.31 -2.87
CA ALA A 81 -10.63 2.22 -2.25
C ALA A 81 -10.83 0.82 -1.64
N ALA A 82 -11.72 0.71 -0.66
CA ALA A 82 -12.06 -0.58 -0.07
C ALA A 82 -12.61 -1.55 -1.13
N PRO A 83 -12.23 -2.83 -1.10
CA PRO A 83 -12.77 -3.82 -2.03
C PRO A 83 -14.26 -4.04 -1.76
N ALA A 84 -15.01 -4.41 -2.80
CA ALA A 84 -16.40 -4.82 -2.62
C ALA A 84 -16.46 -6.11 -1.80
N CYS A 85 -17.50 -6.24 -0.96
CA CYS A 85 -17.73 -7.47 -0.25
C CYS A 85 -18.14 -8.58 -1.23
N PRO A 86 -17.42 -9.72 -1.25
CA PRO A 86 -17.82 -10.84 -2.08
C PRO A 86 -19.15 -11.43 -1.58
N THR A 87 -19.98 -11.90 -2.50
CA THR A 87 -21.22 -12.63 -2.18
C THR A 87 -20.95 -14.07 -1.74
N ASP A 88 -19.82 -14.59 -2.19
CA ASP A 88 -19.38 -15.96 -1.94
C ASP A 88 -18.01 -15.96 -1.25
N GLU A 89 -17.55 -17.14 -0.85
CA GLU A 89 -16.21 -17.36 -0.32
C GLU A 89 -15.15 -17.06 -1.38
N LEU A 90 -14.11 -16.31 -1.02
CA LEU A 90 -12.99 -15.99 -1.90
C LEU A 90 -12.03 -17.19 -1.98
N ALA A 91 -11.89 -17.78 -3.15
CA ALA A 91 -10.89 -18.82 -3.42
C ALA A 91 -9.48 -18.17 -3.57
N ALA A 92 -8.72 -18.13 -2.48
CA ALA A 92 -7.35 -17.60 -2.43
C ALA A 92 -6.32 -18.72 -2.67
N THR A 93 -6.40 -19.39 -3.81
CA THR A 93 -5.57 -20.57 -4.16
C THR A 93 -4.65 -20.33 -5.35
N ALA A 94 -4.68 -19.14 -5.95
CA ALA A 94 -3.83 -18.74 -7.06
C ALA A 94 -3.35 -17.31 -6.86
N LEU A 95 -2.14 -17.01 -7.30
CA LEU A 95 -1.58 -15.66 -7.29
C LEU A 95 -2.46 -14.72 -8.12
N GLY A 96 -2.61 -13.48 -7.68
CA GLY A 96 -3.23 -12.42 -8.47
C GLY A 96 -2.35 -11.99 -9.65
N PRO A 97 -2.89 -11.23 -10.59
CA PRO A 97 -2.10 -10.66 -11.69
C PRO A 97 -1.10 -9.64 -11.15
N MET A 98 0.06 -9.54 -11.79
CA MET A 98 0.99 -8.44 -11.56
C MET A 98 0.40 -7.11 -12.06
N CYS A 99 0.86 -6.00 -11.48
CA CYS A 99 0.45 -4.68 -11.97
C CYS A 99 1.03 -4.39 -13.37
N PRO A 100 0.34 -3.58 -14.18
CA PRO A 100 0.72 -3.30 -15.56
C PRO A 100 2.14 -2.75 -15.68
N GLN A 101 2.94 -3.36 -16.53
CA GLN A 101 4.35 -3.03 -16.74
C GLN A 101 4.84 -3.45 -18.14
N LEU A 102 6.05 -3.06 -18.47
CA LEU A 102 6.76 -3.58 -19.64
C LEU A 102 7.85 -4.55 -19.21
N ALA A 103 7.86 -5.74 -19.74
CA ALA A 103 8.97 -6.67 -19.64
C ALA A 103 10.24 -6.08 -20.27
N SER A 104 11.38 -6.69 -20.01
CA SER A 104 12.69 -6.22 -20.51
C SER A 104 12.79 -6.20 -22.05
N ASP A 105 11.98 -6.99 -22.74
CA ASP A 105 11.88 -7.02 -24.21
C ASP A 105 10.83 -6.02 -24.76
N GLY A 106 10.16 -5.26 -23.87
CA GLY A 106 9.12 -4.30 -24.21
C GLY A 106 7.72 -4.90 -24.36
N THR A 107 7.54 -6.18 -24.07
CA THR A 107 6.21 -6.80 -24.01
C THR A 107 5.40 -6.20 -22.87
N TYR A 108 4.12 -5.88 -23.12
CA TYR A 108 3.20 -5.44 -22.08
C TYR A 108 2.69 -6.65 -21.29
N GLU A 109 2.72 -6.55 -19.98
CA GLU A 109 2.27 -7.59 -19.06
C GLU A 109 1.45 -6.98 -17.93
N GLY A 110 0.64 -7.83 -17.26
CA GLY A 110 -0.12 -7.47 -16.07
C GLY A 110 -1.54 -7.00 -16.35
N ASP A 111 -2.24 -6.69 -15.27
CA ASP A 111 -3.63 -6.20 -15.26
C ASP A 111 -3.76 -5.08 -14.22
N GLU A 112 -4.68 -4.14 -14.44
CA GLU A 112 -4.93 -3.07 -13.46
C GLU A 112 -5.64 -3.60 -12.20
N ASP A 113 -6.35 -4.72 -12.27
CA ASP A 113 -6.86 -5.43 -11.09
C ASP A 113 -5.72 -6.21 -10.42
N CYS A 114 -4.76 -5.49 -9.83
CA CYS A 114 -3.53 -6.04 -9.28
C CYS A 114 -3.33 -5.78 -7.79
N LEU A 115 -4.23 -5.08 -7.11
CA LEU A 115 -4.06 -4.74 -5.69
C LEU A 115 -4.36 -5.94 -4.79
N HIS A 116 -3.51 -6.95 -4.89
CA HIS A 116 -3.59 -8.22 -4.18
C HIS A 116 -2.39 -8.44 -3.27
N LEU A 117 -2.61 -9.22 -2.23
CA LEU A 117 -1.55 -9.73 -1.36
C LEU A 117 -1.64 -11.25 -1.22
N ASN A 118 -0.56 -11.85 -0.76
CA ASN A 118 -0.45 -13.27 -0.48
C ASN A 118 -0.02 -13.45 0.97
N VAL A 119 -0.51 -14.50 1.63
CA VAL A 119 -0.17 -14.84 3.01
C VAL A 119 0.30 -16.30 3.07
N TRP A 120 1.46 -16.55 3.67
CA TRP A 120 1.93 -17.87 4.03
C TRP A 120 2.01 -17.98 5.55
N ALA A 121 1.34 -18.97 6.11
CA ALA A 121 1.24 -19.16 7.55
C ALA A 121 1.50 -20.61 7.94
N PRO A 122 2.40 -20.89 8.94
CA PRO A 122 2.62 -22.24 9.45
C PRO A 122 1.32 -22.86 9.99
N ALA A 123 0.99 -24.08 9.55
CA ALA A 123 -0.27 -24.75 9.91
C ALA A 123 -0.29 -25.22 11.38
N THR A 124 0.86 -25.26 12.06
CA THR A 124 0.92 -25.70 13.45
C THR A 124 0.35 -24.62 14.39
N PRO A 125 -0.57 -24.98 15.30
CA PRO A 125 -1.01 -24.04 16.33
C PRO A 125 0.16 -23.56 17.19
N ALA A 126 0.26 -22.24 17.37
CA ALA A 126 1.28 -21.62 18.22
C ALA A 126 0.72 -20.36 18.86
N ALA A 127 1.51 -19.69 19.72
CA ALA A 127 1.28 -18.30 20.08
C ALA A 127 1.29 -17.42 18.81
N PRO A 128 0.69 -16.21 18.84
CA PRO A 128 0.75 -15.31 17.68
C PRO A 128 2.20 -15.12 17.21
N ARG A 129 2.43 -15.27 15.90
CA ARG A 129 3.74 -15.24 15.27
C ARG A 129 4.08 -13.83 14.80
N ALA A 130 5.37 -13.53 14.77
CA ALA A 130 5.85 -12.36 14.05
C ALA A 130 5.39 -12.41 12.58
N VAL A 131 5.14 -11.24 12.01
CA VAL A 131 4.70 -11.06 10.64
C VAL A 131 5.79 -10.35 9.84
N MET A 132 6.08 -10.84 8.65
CA MET A 132 7.03 -10.21 7.73
C MET A 132 6.31 -9.82 6.45
N VAL A 133 6.27 -8.52 6.13
CA VAL A 133 5.60 -7.97 4.94
C VAL A 133 6.65 -7.51 3.95
N PHE A 134 6.71 -8.18 2.79
CA PHE A 134 7.69 -7.88 1.74
C PHE A 134 7.13 -6.94 0.70
N ILE A 135 7.92 -5.91 0.35
CA ILE A 135 7.66 -4.97 -0.74
C ILE A 135 8.69 -5.23 -1.83
N HIS A 136 8.23 -5.63 -3.02
CA HIS A 136 9.10 -5.98 -4.14
C HIS A 136 9.83 -4.76 -4.72
N GLY A 137 11.00 -5.00 -5.30
CA GLY A 137 11.78 -4.02 -6.04
C GLY A 137 11.33 -3.86 -7.49
N GLY A 138 12.26 -3.41 -8.34
CA GLY A 138 12.01 -3.19 -9.76
C GLY A 138 11.87 -1.73 -10.15
N GLY A 139 12.45 -0.81 -9.36
CA GLY A 139 12.51 0.62 -9.66
C GLY A 139 11.15 1.31 -9.64
N ASN A 140 10.13 0.73 -9.00
CA ASN A 140 8.74 1.17 -9.03
C ASN A 140 8.15 1.25 -10.45
N VAL A 141 8.70 0.51 -11.39
CA VAL A 141 8.21 0.45 -12.79
C VAL A 141 8.07 -0.98 -13.32
N ALA A 142 8.56 -1.95 -12.56
CA ALA A 142 8.46 -3.39 -12.82
C ALA A 142 8.47 -4.16 -11.49
N GLY A 143 8.24 -5.47 -11.54
CA GLY A 143 8.24 -6.38 -10.39
C GLY A 143 6.83 -6.82 -10.01
N SER A 144 6.75 -7.84 -9.18
CA SER A 144 5.49 -8.38 -8.69
C SER A 144 5.70 -9.31 -7.50
N ALA A 145 4.73 -9.33 -6.59
CA ALA A 145 4.60 -10.34 -5.53
C ALA A 145 4.31 -11.75 -6.07
N SER A 146 4.00 -11.88 -7.37
CA SER A 146 3.79 -13.15 -8.06
C SER A 146 5.09 -13.79 -8.55
N ASP A 147 6.25 -13.11 -8.44
CA ASP A 147 7.54 -13.70 -8.80
C ASP A 147 7.87 -14.85 -7.84
N ALA A 148 8.27 -15.99 -8.42
CA ALA A 148 8.62 -17.17 -7.65
C ALA A 148 9.79 -16.94 -6.67
N LEU A 149 10.65 -15.94 -6.94
CA LEU A 149 11.71 -15.52 -6.03
C LEU A 149 11.18 -15.01 -4.68
N TYR A 150 9.98 -14.45 -4.69
CA TYR A 150 9.35 -13.83 -3.53
C TYR A 150 8.29 -14.71 -2.85
N ALA A 151 8.20 -15.99 -3.24
CA ALA A 151 7.34 -16.94 -2.54
C ALA A 151 7.73 -17.03 -1.06
N GLY A 152 6.76 -16.77 -0.17
CA GLY A 152 7.02 -16.63 1.26
C GLY A 152 7.13 -17.94 2.03
N ASP A 153 6.87 -19.08 1.41
CA ASP A 153 6.80 -20.40 2.06
C ASP A 153 8.10 -20.82 2.77
N GLN A 154 9.25 -20.57 2.12
CA GLN A 154 10.56 -20.94 2.68
C GLN A 154 10.92 -20.08 3.89
N LEU A 155 10.68 -18.77 3.80
CA LEU A 155 10.94 -17.84 4.91
C LEU A 155 9.98 -18.12 6.07
N ALA A 156 8.71 -18.34 5.79
CA ALA A 156 7.72 -18.67 6.81
C ALA A 156 8.07 -19.99 7.53
N ALA A 157 8.51 -21.01 6.79
CA ALA A 157 8.92 -22.29 7.37
C ALA A 157 10.20 -22.19 8.20
N ALA A 158 11.21 -21.47 7.70
CA ALA A 158 12.50 -21.35 8.38
C ALA A 158 12.45 -20.47 9.63
N GLY A 159 11.64 -19.41 9.60
CA GLY A 159 11.52 -18.44 10.69
C GLY A 159 10.40 -18.73 11.67
N ASP A 160 9.51 -19.68 11.40
CA ASP A 160 8.23 -19.88 12.11
C ASP A 160 7.44 -18.56 12.22
N VAL A 161 7.33 -17.82 11.09
CA VAL A 161 6.69 -16.52 10.98
C VAL A 161 5.56 -16.56 9.96
N VAL A 162 4.65 -15.59 10.00
CA VAL A 162 3.71 -15.33 8.91
C VAL A 162 4.38 -14.41 7.91
N VAL A 163 4.37 -14.78 6.62
CA VAL A 163 4.92 -13.94 5.54
C VAL A 163 3.80 -13.42 4.67
N VAL A 164 3.89 -12.13 4.34
CA VAL A 164 2.98 -11.46 3.41
C VAL A 164 3.79 -10.85 2.28
N THR A 165 3.35 -11.00 1.05
CA THR A 165 3.84 -10.24 -0.11
C THR A 165 2.68 -9.50 -0.76
N LEU A 166 2.94 -8.37 -1.40
CA LEU A 166 1.89 -7.54 -1.98
C LEU A 166 2.32 -6.94 -3.31
N ASP A 167 1.38 -6.81 -4.24
CA ASP A 167 1.49 -5.97 -5.41
C ASP A 167 0.95 -4.58 -5.12
N TYR A 168 1.51 -3.55 -5.73
CA TYR A 168 1.12 -2.14 -5.63
C TYR A 168 1.25 -1.49 -6.99
N ARG A 169 0.50 -0.44 -7.26
CA ARG A 169 0.60 0.28 -8.55
C ARG A 169 2.01 0.84 -8.74
N ILE A 170 2.54 0.60 -9.92
CA ILE A 170 3.89 0.98 -10.33
C ILE A 170 3.86 1.89 -11.56
N GLY A 171 5.00 2.47 -11.92
CA GLY A 171 5.14 3.33 -13.08
C GLY A 171 4.18 4.51 -13.05
N GLN A 172 3.66 4.85 -14.22
CA GLN A 172 2.70 5.94 -14.41
C GLN A 172 1.42 5.74 -13.60
N LEU A 173 0.93 4.50 -13.50
CA LEU A 173 -0.31 4.19 -12.82
C LEU A 173 -0.20 4.38 -11.30
N GLY A 174 1.02 4.22 -10.74
CA GLY A 174 1.31 4.35 -9.31
C GLY A 174 1.86 5.72 -8.90
N PHE A 175 2.55 6.43 -9.81
CA PHE A 175 3.38 7.57 -9.39
C PHE A 175 3.32 8.78 -10.35
N ILE A 176 2.30 8.90 -11.19
CA ILE A 176 2.10 10.11 -11.98
C ILE A 176 1.56 11.24 -11.12
N ASP A 177 2.23 12.40 -11.09
CA ASP A 177 1.68 13.64 -10.56
C ASP A 177 1.36 14.60 -11.70
N HIS A 178 0.11 15.04 -11.75
CA HIS A 178 -0.36 16.08 -12.66
C HIS A 178 -1.30 17.00 -11.91
N ALA A 179 -1.16 18.32 -12.09
CA ALA A 179 -1.94 19.29 -11.32
C ALA A 179 -3.45 19.07 -11.39
N SER A 180 -3.98 18.59 -12.53
CA SER A 180 -5.40 18.26 -12.66
C SER A 180 -5.82 17.02 -11.90
N LEU A 181 -4.93 15.99 -11.79
CA LEU A 181 -5.18 14.81 -10.97
C LEU A 181 -5.15 15.17 -9.47
N ALA A 182 -4.17 15.99 -9.08
CA ALA A 182 -4.08 16.51 -7.71
C ALA A 182 -5.31 17.30 -7.29
N ALA A 183 -5.92 18.06 -8.21
CA ALA A 183 -7.12 18.83 -7.94
C ALA A 183 -8.36 17.96 -7.65
N GLU A 184 -8.38 16.71 -8.11
CA GLU A 184 -9.51 15.81 -7.89
C GLU A 184 -9.51 15.15 -6.49
N ASN A 185 -8.33 14.77 -5.99
CA ASN A 185 -8.28 13.89 -4.80
C ASN A 185 -7.14 14.20 -3.82
N ASN A 186 -6.37 15.25 -4.07
CA ASN A 186 -5.25 15.70 -3.23
C ASN A 186 -4.17 14.64 -2.92
N ALA A 187 -4.12 13.57 -3.71
CA ALA A 187 -3.22 12.42 -3.51
C ALA A 187 -2.11 12.34 -4.56
N ALA A 188 -1.81 13.42 -5.23
CA ALA A 188 -0.92 13.49 -6.38
C ALA A 188 0.35 12.62 -6.25
N GLY A 189 0.62 11.80 -7.28
CA GLY A 189 1.90 11.13 -7.47
C GLY A 189 2.26 9.97 -6.53
N ASN A 190 1.55 9.76 -5.43
CA ASN A 190 1.90 8.77 -4.41
C ASN A 190 0.89 7.60 -4.31
N TYR A 191 0.18 7.27 -5.39
CA TYR A 191 -0.84 6.22 -5.36
C TYR A 191 -0.26 4.85 -5.00
N GLY A 192 0.93 4.49 -5.53
CA GLY A 192 1.61 3.24 -5.19
C GLY A 192 2.03 3.16 -3.72
N LEU A 193 2.45 4.28 -3.12
CA LEU A 193 2.76 4.34 -1.68
C LEU A 193 1.47 4.21 -0.84
N LEU A 194 0.37 4.82 -1.29
CA LEU A 194 -0.94 4.65 -0.64
C LEU A 194 -1.46 3.21 -0.74
N ASP A 195 -1.18 2.51 -1.85
CA ASP A 195 -1.52 1.09 -1.99
C ASP A 195 -0.77 0.24 -0.96
N GLN A 196 0.52 0.50 -0.75
CA GLN A 196 1.31 -0.18 0.27
C GLN A 196 0.79 0.11 1.68
N ILE A 197 0.40 1.35 1.97
CA ILE A 197 -0.25 1.73 3.25
C ILE A 197 -1.57 0.97 3.42
N ALA A 198 -2.39 0.87 2.38
CA ALA A 198 -3.65 0.14 2.41
C ALA A 198 -3.44 -1.36 2.67
N ALA A 199 -2.43 -1.97 2.03
CA ALA A 199 -2.07 -3.36 2.29
C ALA A 199 -1.62 -3.57 3.75
N LEU A 200 -0.83 -2.64 4.31
CA LEU A 200 -0.43 -2.70 5.73
C LEU A 200 -1.61 -2.52 6.68
N GLN A 201 -2.58 -1.66 6.37
CA GLN A 201 -3.83 -1.52 7.11
C GLN A 201 -4.64 -2.83 7.08
N TRP A 202 -4.70 -3.48 5.90
CA TRP A 202 -5.32 -4.79 5.77
C TRP A 202 -4.61 -5.84 6.64
N VAL A 203 -3.28 -5.89 6.61
CA VAL A 203 -2.47 -6.78 7.47
C VAL A 203 -2.75 -6.51 8.93
N HIS A 204 -2.66 -5.26 9.38
CA HIS A 204 -2.90 -4.88 10.78
C HIS A 204 -4.28 -5.34 11.26
N THR A 205 -5.29 -5.27 10.41
CA THR A 205 -6.67 -5.63 10.75
C THR A 205 -6.91 -7.14 10.73
N ASN A 206 -6.29 -7.88 9.79
CA ASN A 206 -6.71 -9.25 9.48
C ASN A 206 -5.70 -10.33 9.89
N ILE A 207 -4.43 -10.00 10.14
CA ILE A 207 -3.38 -11.00 10.24
C ILE A 207 -3.53 -11.94 11.44
N THR A 208 -4.29 -11.55 12.46
CA THR A 208 -4.64 -12.43 13.58
C THR A 208 -5.44 -13.65 13.15
N ALA A 209 -6.22 -13.58 12.08
CA ALA A 209 -6.95 -14.71 11.53
C ALA A 209 -6.02 -15.76 10.90
N PHE A 210 -4.81 -15.36 10.57
CA PHE A 210 -3.74 -16.21 10.01
C PHE A 210 -2.68 -16.59 11.06
N GLY A 211 -2.95 -16.34 12.35
CA GLY A 211 -2.04 -16.64 13.46
C GLY A 211 -0.87 -15.66 13.61
N GLY A 212 -0.91 -14.50 12.95
CA GLY A 212 0.08 -13.44 13.09
C GLY A 212 -0.24 -12.47 14.23
N ASP A 213 0.78 -11.78 14.72
CA ASP A 213 0.70 -10.73 15.71
C ASP A 213 0.76 -9.34 15.03
N PRO A 214 -0.34 -8.58 14.99
CA PRO A 214 -0.34 -7.25 14.37
C PRO A 214 0.55 -6.23 15.11
N ALA A 215 0.92 -6.49 16.38
CA ALA A 215 1.86 -5.67 17.12
C ALA A 215 3.34 -6.00 16.83
N ASN A 216 3.61 -7.09 16.10
CA ASN A 216 4.95 -7.56 15.76
C ASN A 216 5.10 -7.75 14.25
N VAL A 217 4.85 -6.66 13.51
CA VAL A 217 4.97 -6.60 12.05
C VAL A 217 6.31 -6.00 11.67
N THR A 218 7.05 -6.68 10.79
CA THR A 218 8.27 -6.19 10.14
C THR A 218 7.95 -5.92 8.66
N VAL A 219 8.11 -4.68 8.21
CA VAL A 219 8.10 -4.36 6.77
C VAL A 219 9.52 -4.45 6.24
N PHE A 220 9.71 -5.12 5.10
CA PHE A 220 11.02 -5.20 4.48
C PHE A 220 10.89 -5.15 2.96
N GLY A 221 11.94 -4.66 2.30
CA GLY A 221 11.94 -4.55 0.85
C GLY A 221 13.34 -4.37 0.29
N GLU A 222 13.50 -4.77 -0.95
CA GLU A 222 14.76 -4.69 -1.68
C GLU A 222 14.70 -3.62 -2.77
N SER A 223 15.82 -2.91 -3.01
CA SER A 223 15.95 -1.92 -4.08
C SER A 223 14.90 -0.79 -3.97
N ALA A 224 13.98 -0.69 -4.94
CA ALA A 224 12.84 0.23 -4.87
C ALA A 224 11.93 -0.08 -3.68
N GLY A 225 11.65 -1.36 -3.37
CA GLY A 225 10.90 -1.76 -2.18
C GLY A 225 11.58 -1.35 -0.88
N GLY A 226 12.91 -1.36 -0.83
CA GLY A 226 13.68 -0.80 0.28
C GLY A 226 13.54 0.72 0.40
N ARG A 227 13.50 1.45 -0.73
CA ARG A 227 13.20 2.90 -0.75
C ARG A 227 11.79 3.18 -0.26
N ASP A 228 10.83 2.38 -0.71
CA ASP A 228 9.43 2.50 -0.30
C ASP A 228 9.27 2.18 1.20
N THR A 229 10.01 1.18 1.72
CA THR A 229 10.09 0.92 3.16
C THR A 229 10.58 2.14 3.94
N CYS A 230 11.61 2.85 3.45
CA CYS A 230 12.05 4.12 4.05
C CYS A 230 10.93 5.18 4.00
N SER A 231 10.20 5.27 2.88
CA SER A 231 9.09 6.21 2.72
C SER A 231 7.97 5.91 3.70
N LEU A 232 7.61 4.64 3.90
CA LEU A 232 6.60 4.19 4.87
C LEU A 232 6.98 4.56 6.31
N VAL A 233 8.26 4.42 6.71
CA VAL A 233 8.73 4.83 8.05
C VAL A 233 8.51 6.32 8.29
N ALA A 234 8.57 7.15 7.25
CA ALA A 234 8.40 8.60 7.33
C ALA A 234 6.98 9.09 6.96
N ALA A 235 6.11 8.21 6.46
CA ALA A 235 4.77 8.55 6.04
C ALA A 235 3.78 8.52 7.22
N PRO A 236 3.08 9.62 7.54
CA PRO A 236 2.14 9.66 8.67
C PRO A 236 1.01 8.63 8.57
N GLY A 237 0.56 8.31 7.35
CA GLY A 237 -0.49 7.31 7.10
C GLY A 237 -0.07 5.86 7.41
N ALA A 238 1.22 5.59 7.56
CA ALA A 238 1.75 4.26 7.91
C ALA A 238 2.09 4.12 9.40
N ALA A 239 1.99 5.20 10.18
CA ALA A 239 2.36 5.20 11.58
C ALA A 239 1.54 4.18 12.39
N GLY A 240 2.23 3.35 13.19
CA GLY A 240 1.62 2.32 14.03
C GLY A 240 1.20 1.04 13.29
N LEU A 241 1.40 0.92 11.96
CA LEU A 241 1.05 -0.28 11.20
C LEU A 241 2.13 -1.37 11.27
N PHE A 242 3.34 -1.04 11.69
CA PHE A 242 4.45 -1.98 11.86
C PHE A 242 5.39 -1.52 12.97
N ALA A 243 6.13 -2.47 13.56
CA ALA A 243 7.06 -2.24 14.66
C ALA A 243 8.53 -2.26 14.21
N HIS A 244 8.82 -2.84 13.05
CA HIS A 244 10.18 -3.05 12.55
C HIS A 244 10.24 -2.77 11.05
N ALA A 245 11.39 -2.28 10.58
CA ALA A 245 11.64 -2.05 9.16
C ALA A 245 13.03 -2.54 8.76
N ILE A 246 13.14 -3.23 7.60
CA ILE A 246 14.41 -3.67 7.03
C ILE A 246 14.51 -3.11 5.62
N VAL A 247 15.59 -2.40 5.33
CA VAL A 247 15.89 -1.82 4.03
C VAL A 247 17.06 -2.56 3.40
N GLU A 248 16.80 -3.25 2.31
CA GLU A 248 17.80 -4.04 1.59
C GLU A 248 18.17 -3.32 0.29
N SER A 249 19.41 -2.86 0.17
CA SER A 249 19.95 -2.16 -1.02
C SER A 249 19.07 -0.99 -1.51
N GLY A 250 18.27 -0.39 -0.60
CA GLY A 250 17.41 0.77 -0.82
C GLY A 250 18.06 2.05 -0.31
N SER A 251 17.50 3.21 -0.70
CA SER A 251 17.95 4.51 -0.25
C SER A 251 16.83 5.28 0.43
N CYS A 252 17.08 5.77 1.65
CA CYS A 252 16.17 6.65 2.38
C CYS A 252 16.27 8.12 1.95
N ARG A 253 16.90 8.41 0.82
CA ARG A 253 17.13 9.78 0.31
C ARG A 253 17.02 9.82 -1.21
N GLY A 254 16.87 11.05 -1.72
CA GLY A 254 16.83 11.33 -3.15
C GLY A 254 15.45 11.17 -3.74
N LEU A 255 14.39 11.33 -2.92
CA LEU A 255 13.03 11.42 -3.43
C LEU A 255 12.88 12.69 -4.29
N PRO A 256 12.16 12.63 -5.41
CA PRO A 256 11.84 13.82 -6.18
C PRO A 256 10.99 14.78 -5.37
N THR A 257 11.21 16.08 -5.59
CA THR A 257 10.27 17.08 -5.13
C THR A 257 9.01 17.01 -5.99
N ARG A 258 7.86 17.40 -5.45
CA ARG A 258 6.60 17.49 -6.20
C ARG A 258 6.75 18.26 -7.51
N ALA A 259 7.49 19.38 -7.51
CA ALA A 259 7.74 20.14 -8.73
C ALA A 259 8.52 19.35 -9.80
N ALA A 260 9.35 18.40 -9.41
CA ALA A 260 10.03 17.50 -10.35
C ALA A 260 9.08 16.43 -10.89
N ALA A 261 8.27 15.79 -10.03
CA ALA A 261 7.30 14.78 -10.40
C ALA A 261 6.18 15.35 -11.30
N VAL A 262 5.67 16.52 -10.99
CA VAL A 262 4.70 17.24 -11.85
C VAL A 262 5.23 17.45 -13.28
N ARG A 263 6.52 17.78 -13.44
CA ARG A 263 7.12 17.90 -14.80
C ARG A 263 7.09 16.55 -15.53
N VAL A 264 7.33 15.45 -14.85
CA VAL A 264 7.23 14.10 -15.44
C VAL A 264 5.79 13.81 -15.85
N GLY A 265 4.81 14.15 -15.01
CA GLY A 265 3.39 13.97 -15.31
C GLY A 265 2.92 14.78 -16.53
N TYR A 266 3.34 16.03 -16.64
CA TYR A 266 3.08 16.83 -17.85
C TYR A 266 3.73 16.22 -19.12
N THR A 267 4.94 15.68 -19.00
CA THR A 267 5.61 14.98 -20.10
C THR A 267 4.81 13.73 -20.51
N CYS A 268 4.37 12.95 -19.53
CA CYS A 268 3.54 11.77 -19.76
C CYS A 268 2.20 12.16 -20.44
N ALA A 269 1.47 13.12 -19.91
CA ALA A 269 0.21 13.58 -20.48
C ALA A 269 0.38 14.11 -21.92
N SER A 270 1.50 14.80 -22.18
CA SER A 270 1.83 15.27 -23.53
C SER A 270 2.10 14.13 -24.50
N ALA A 271 2.92 13.17 -24.10
CA ALA A 271 3.26 12.00 -24.92
C ALA A 271 2.04 11.08 -25.14
N ALA A 272 1.12 11.04 -24.18
CA ALA A 272 -0.16 10.34 -24.29
C ALA A 272 -1.20 11.08 -25.17
N GLY A 273 -0.87 12.27 -25.70
CA GLY A 273 -1.81 13.07 -26.50
C GLY A 273 -2.89 13.79 -25.67
N CYS A 274 -2.77 13.84 -24.37
CA CYS A 274 -3.74 14.46 -23.46
C CYS A 274 -3.43 15.91 -23.10
N ALA A 275 -2.23 16.42 -23.42
CA ALA A 275 -1.89 17.81 -23.18
C ALA A 275 -2.80 18.76 -23.97
N GLY A 276 -3.35 19.78 -23.32
CA GLY A 276 -4.29 20.70 -23.95
C GLY A 276 -5.74 20.22 -24.00
N ASN A 277 -6.04 19.01 -23.53
CA ASN A 277 -7.43 18.62 -23.28
C ASN A 277 -7.97 19.43 -22.09
N ALA A 278 -9.23 19.87 -22.15
CA ALA A 278 -9.89 20.54 -21.06
C ALA A 278 -10.04 19.64 -19.81
N ASP A 279 -10.12 18.32 -20.03
CA ASP A 279 -10.19 17.26 -19.03
C ASP A 279 -9.00 16.29 -19.24
N VAL A 280 -7.85 16.63 -18.73
CA VAL A 280 -6.65 15.78 -18.78
C VAL A 280 -6.85 14.46 -18.03
N PRO A 281 -7.41 14.43 -16.80
CA PRO A 281 -7.70 13.19 -16.09
C PRO A 281 -8.61 12.26 -16.89
N GLY A 282 -9.72 12.74 -17.41
CA GLY A 282 -10.63 11.94 -18.23
C GLY A 282 -9.97 11.43 -19.51
N CYS A 283 -9.13 12.23 -20.17
CA CYS A 283 -8.34 11.81 -21.31
C CYS A 283 -7.41 10.64 -20.94
N LEU A 284 -6.63 10.76 -19.87
CA LEU A 284 -5.71 9.71 -19.41
C LEU A 284 -6.45 8.43 -18.99
N ARG A 285 -7.63 8.55 -18.37
CA ARG A 285 -8.47 7.40 -17.98
C ARG A 285 -9.14 6.71 -19.17
N ALA A 286 -9.34 7.40 -20.28
CA ALA A 286 -9.90 6.83 -21.52
C ALA A 286 -8.90 5.97 -22.29
N LEU A 287 -7.61 6.10 -22.04
CA LEU A 287 -6.55 5.27 -22.63
C LEU A 287 -6.51 3.89 -21.96
N SER A 288 -6.01 2.86 -22.70
CA SER A 288 -5.66 1.61 -22.05
C SER A 288 -4.44 1.81 -21.14
N ALA A 289 -4.26 0.93 -20.13
CA ALA A 289 -3.07 0.94 -19.29
C ALA A 289 -1.79 0.85 -20.13
N GLU A 290 -1.77 -0.01 -21.14
CA GLU A 290 -0.66 -0.13 -22.08
C GLU A 290 -0.35 1.18 -22.79
N GLN A 291 -1.36 1.92 -23.26
CA GLN A 291 -1.17 3.21 -23.93
C GLN A 291 -0.56 4.24 -22.97
N VAL A 292 -1.01 4.28 -21.72
CA VAL A 292 -0.45 5.18 -20.70
C VAL A 292 1.03 4.85 -20.42
N ILE A 293 1.36 3.57 -20.23
CA ILE A 293 2.73 3.13 -19.93
C ILE A 293 3.65 3.39 -21.15
N ARG A 294 3.20 3.09 -22.37
CA ARG A 294 4.00 3.30 -23.59
C ARG A 294 4.17 4.76 -23.96
N ALA A 295 3.30 5.66 -23.47
CA ALA A 295 3.44 7.09 -23.74
C ALA A 295 4.74 7.67 -23.18
N ASN A 296 5.17 7.25 -21.99
CA ASN A 296 6.42 7.68 -21.38
C ASN A 296 7.08 6.50 -20.66
N PRO A 297 7.56 5.49 -21.40
CA PRO A 297 8.03 4.25 -20.80
C PRO A 297 9.25 4.52 -19.91
N ALA A 298 9.24 3.90 -18.73
CA ALA A 298 10.38 3.81 -17.84
C ALA A 298 10.78 2.34 -17.74
N THR A 299 12.06 2.09 -17.73
CA THR A 299 12.63 0.75 -17.55
C THR A 299 13.33 0.68 -16.19
N ALA A 300 13.26 -0.47 -15.53
CA ALA A 300 14.04 -0.75 -14.33
C ALA A 300 15.52 -0.90 -14.68
N ALA A 301 16.20 0.20 -15.01
CA ALA A 301 17.64 0.19 -15.18
C ALA A 301 18.31 0.19 -13.80
N ILE A 302 19.15 -0.80 -13.55
CA ILE A 302 19.76 -1.10 -12.24
C ILE A 302 20.46 0.11 -11.56
N LEU A 303 20.83 1.14 -12.30
CA LEU A 303 21.57 2.31 -11.78
C LEU A 303 20.92 3.66 -12.14
N ALA A 304 19.78 3.68 -12.80
CA ALA A 304 19.10 4.92 -13.15
C ALA A 304 17.95 5.20 -12.18
N ALA A 305 17.86 6.42 -11.66
CA ALA A 305 16.68 6.87 -10.95
C ALA A 305 15.48 6.81 -11.93
N THR A 306 14.46 6.06 -11.58
CA THR A 306 13.23 6.04 -12.36
C THR A 306 12.46 7.33 -12.13
N PRO A 307 11.76 7.87 -13.14
CA PRO A 307 10.96 9.07 -12.97
C PRO A 307 9.70 8.85 -12.12
N TYR A 308 9.30 7.59 -11.91
CA TYR A 308 8.12 7.15 -11.17
C TYR A 308 8.55 6.48 -9.87
N GLN A 309 8.34 7.14 -8.76
CA GLN A 309 8.69 6.71 -7.40
C GLN A 309 7.99 7.61 -6.40
N PRO A 310 7.94 7.28 -5.09
CA PRO A 310 7.43 8.18 -4.08
C PRO A 310 8.05 9.57 -4.19
N GLU A 311 7.24 10.61 -4.00
CA GLU A 311 7.64 12.00 -4.09
C GLU A 311 7.34 12.76 -2.81
N ILE A 312 8.09 13.83 -2.56
CA ILE A 312 7.82 14.74 -1.46
C ILE A 312 6.68 15.67 -1.86
N ASP A 313 5.45 15.33 -1.44
CA ASP A 313 4.23 16.09 -1.71
C ASP A 313 3.81 17.01 -0.54
N GLY A 314 4.44 16.82 0.62
CA GLY A 314 4.15 17.60 1.83
C GLY A 314 2.99 17.05 2.69
N THR A 315 2.35 15.96 2.28
CA THR A 315 1.19 15.36 2.95
C THR A 315 1.38 13.87 3.16
N ILE A 316 1.35 13.07 2.10
CA ILE A 316 1.56 11.61 2.16
C ILE A 316 3.01 11.32 2.48
N GLN A 317 3.93 12.00 1.81
CA GLN A 317 5.36 12.02 2.08
C GLN A 317 5.79 13.45 2.44
N PRO A 318 5.79 13.83 3.74
CA PRO A 318 6.00 15.22 4.16
C PRO A 318 7.40 15.75 3.84
N GLY A 319 8.39 14.87 3.75
CA GLY A 319 9.78 15.24 3.53
C GLY A 319 10.65 14.06 3.16
N GLU A 320 11.95 14.32 3.06
CA GLU A 320 12.95 13.28 2.81
C GLU A 320 12.99 12.28 3.97
N PRO A 321 12.82 10.96 3.75
CA PRO A 321 12.79 9.97 4.82
C PRO A 321 14.04 10.01 5.70
N GLN A 322 15.23 10.16 5.11
CA GLN A 322 16.47 10.29 5.89
C GLN A 322 16.44 11.51 6.82
N ALA A 323 15.87 12.63 6.39
CA ALA A 323 15.78 13.82 7.23
C ALA A 323 14.84 13.58 8.41
N ALA A 324 13.71 12.87 8.21
CA ALA A 324 12.80 12.48 9.27
C ALA A 324 13.47 11.52 10.27
N LEU A 325 14.24 10.53 9.78
CA LEU A 325 15.02 9.61 10.61
C LEU A 325 16.04 10.36 11.48
N VAL A 326 16.80 11.27 10.90
CA VAL A 326 17.82 12.08 11.64
C VAL A 326 17.17 13.02 12.65
N ALA A 327 16.03 13.62 12.30
CA ALA A 327 15.31 14.53 13.18
C ALA A 327 14.50 13.83 14.28
N GLY A 328 14.30 12.50 14.18
CA GLY A 328 13.43 11.75 15.09
C GLY A 328 11.94 12.09 14.94
N THR A 329 11.52 12.52 13.74
CA THR A 329 10.11 12.86 13.42
C THR A 329 9.41 11.77 12.62
N HIS A 330 9.99 10.59 12.58
CA HIS A 330 9.46 9.36 11.97
C HIS A 330 8.73 8.50 13.00
N ASP A 331 8.03 7.48 12.54
CA ASP A 331 7.52 6.44 13.43
C ASP A 331 8.71 5.67 14.06
N HIS A 332 8.70 5.55 15.39
CA HIS A 332 9.83 4.97 16.13
C HIS A 332 9.80 3.43 16.05
N VAL A 333 10.25 2.91 14.93
CA VAL A 333 10.39 1.46 14.67
C VAL A 333 11.83 1.01 14.82
N ALA A 334 12.03 -0.27 15.14
CA ALA A 334 13.38 -0.87 15.04
C ALA A 334 13.78 -0.95 13.57
N PHE A 335 14.97 -0.42 13.22
CA PHE A 335 15.35 -0.17 11.85
C PHE A 335 16.67 -0.85 11.49
N MET A 336 16.68 -1.66 10.43
CA MET A 336 17.86 -2.31 9.88
C MET A 336 18.08 -1.86 8.43
N VAL A 337 19.33 -1.57 8.08
CA VAL A 337 19.72 -1.20 6.69
C VAL A 337 20.90 -2.05 6.27
N GLY A 338 20.81 -2.60 5.07
CA GLY A 338 21.90 -3.35 4.44
C GLY A 338 22.02 -3.00 2.96
N ALA A 339 23.20 -3.17 2.39
CA ALA A 339 23.48 -3.02 0.96
C ALA A 339 24.47 -4.09 0.50
N ASN A 340 24.29 -4.57 -0.72
CA ASN A 340 25.21 -5.44 -1.44
C ASN A 340 26.23 -4.60 -2.22
#